data_8bcd520468839dd34f9ff11aaf78980e
#
_entry.id   8bcd520468839dd34f9ff11aaf78980e
#
_cell.length_a   1.000
_cell.length_b   1.000
_cell.length_c   1.000
_cell.angle_alpha   90.00
_cell.angle_beta   90.00
_cell.angle_gamma   90.00
#
_symmetry.space_group_name_H-M   'P 1'
#
loop_
_entity.id
_entity.type
_entity.pdbx_description
1 polymer ?
#
loop_
_entity_poly.entity_id
_entity_poly.type
_entity_poly.pdbx_seq_one_letter_code
_entity_poly.pdbx_strand_id
1 'polypeptide(L)'
;MEFENIKFEHKNKIAIITLNRPESLNAMNSDLRLEIVQAMEEVENNQDICAVIFTGEGRAFSAGGDIKEQVKVAAMSDEERVVHREKIKKASNFSWLIANSKKPTIGAINGIAFGGAALLSSTFDIRVGSEKTSFRYLAATYGQANSTWSLPMVVGMAKAKELMFTGREVKADEAFQIGLLNHLVAPDEVMPKSLEIAELIAAGHANMIQGIKTLLHEGTKIGYEDRLHLERDALGSWMKPVDPRDGFVDFLSTRKSK
;
A
#
# COMPACT_ATOMS: atom_id res chain seq x y z
N MET A 1 15.44 -14.76 2.01
CA MET A 1 14.39 -15.50 1.28
C MET A 1 14.63 -15.30 -0.20
N GLU A 2 14.51 -16.36 -0.99
CA GLU A 2 14.51 -16.23 -2.46
C GLU A 2 13.04 -16.24 -2.91
N PHE A 3 12.67 -15.25 -3.69
CA PHE A 3 11.34 -15.10 -4.29
C PHE A 3 11.46 -15.18 -5.81
N GLU A 4 10.46 -15.73 -6.48
CA GLU A 4 10.42 -15.84 -7.94
C GLU A 4 9.66 -14.71 -8.61
N ASN A 5 8.54 -14.28 -7.99
CA ASN A 5 7.58 -13.33 -8.56
C ASN A 5 7.70 -11.92 -7.98
N ILE A 6 8.49 -11.73 -6.92
CA ILE A 6 8.84 -10.42 -6.38
C ILE A 6 10.35 -10.31 -6.16
N LYS A 7 10.86 -9.07 -6.10
CA LYS A 7 12.15 -8.78 -5.50
C LYS A 7 11.90 -8.15 -4.14
N PHE A 8 12.64 -8.58 -3.12
CA PHE A 8 12.57 -8.02 -1.78
C PHE A 8 13.95 -7.51 -1.37
N GLU A 9 14.02 -6.22 -1.13
CA GLU A 9 15.23 -5.53 -0.71
C GLU A 9 14.99 -4.80 0.60
N HIS A 10 15.98 -4.78 1.49
CA HIS A 10 15.95 -4.03 2.73
C HIS A 10 17.23 -3.22 2.87
N LYS A 11 17.09 -1.90 2.97
CA LYS A 11 18.22 -0.96 3.12
C LYS A 11 17.77 0.27 3.91
N ASN A 12 18.62 0.75 4.84
CA ASN A 12 18.40 1.99 5.58
C ASN A 12 17.01 2.08 6.23
N LYS A 13 16.55 1.02 6.91
CA LYS A 13 15.24 0.91 7.55
C LYS A 13 14.04 0.93 6.59
N ILE A 14 14.26 0.79 5.29
CA ILE A 14 13.22 0.80 4.26
C ILE A 14 13.23 -0.56 3.56
N ALA A 15 12.07 -1.22 3.49
CA ALA A 15 11.87 -2.37 2.64
C ALA A 15 11.32 -1.93 1.28
N ILE A 16 11.77 -2.59 0.21
CA ILE A 16 11.27 -2.40 -1.14
C ILE A 16 10.78 -3.75 -1.67
N ILE A 17 9.51 -3.79 -2.04
CA ILE A 17 8.87 -4.96 -2.66
C ILE A 17 8.56 -4.58 -4.11
N THR A 18 9.29 -5.21 -5.04
CA THR A 18 9.09 -5.01 -6.48
C THR A 18 8.35 -6.20 -7.06
N LEU A 19 7.17 -5.98 -7.63
CA LEU A 19 6.44 -7.00 -8.40
C LEU A 19 7.27 -7.34 -9.63
N ASN A 20 7.64 -8.61 -9.83
CA ASN A 20 8.66 -9.03 -10.79
C ASN A 20 8.15 -10.09 -11.76
N ARG A 21 7.09 -9.77 -12.48
CA ARG A 21 6.55 -10.52 -13.63
C ARG A 21 6.32 -9.58 -14.82
N PRO A 22 7.38 -8.86 -15.30
CA PRO A 22 7.23 -7.79 -16.29
C PRO A 22 6.65 -8.28 -17.63
N GLU A 23 6.88 -9.52 -18.01
CA GLU A 23 6.34 -10.16 -19.23
C GLU A 23 4.81 -10.27 -19.22
N SER A 24 4.21 -10.33 -18.03
CA SER A 24 2.75 -10.32 -17.81
C SER A 24 2.24 -8.99 -17.25
N LEU A 25 3.02 -7.90 -17.38
CA LEU A 25 2.74 -6.60 -16.76
C LEU A 25 2.47 -6.72 -15.26
N ASN A 26 3.23 -7.55 -14.59
CA ASN A 26 3.13 -7.82 -13.16
C ASN A 26 1.72 -8.29 -12.72
N ALA A 27 1.04 -9.08 -13.58
CA ALA A 27 -0.25 -9.67 -13.24
C ALA A 27 -0.11 -10.55 -11.98
N MET A 28 -1.03 -10.37 -11.03
CA MET A 28 -0.98 -10.97 -9.71
C MET A 28 -1.64 -12.37 -9.72
N ASN A 29 -0.82 -13.39 -9.95
CA ASN A 29 -1.20 -14.79 -9.72
C ASN A 29 -1.15 -15.14 -8.23
N SER A 30 -1.54 -16.36 -7.89
CA SER A 30 -1.57 -16.84 -6.51
C SER A 30 -0.20 -16.87 -5.85
N ASP A 31 0.84 -17.25 -6.60
CA ASP A 31 2.20 -17.36 -6.07
C ASP A 31 2.77 -15.97 -5.76
N LEU A 32 2.63 -14.98 -6.66
CA LEU A 32 3.03 -13.59 -6.38
C LEU A 32 2.34 -13.04 -5.12
N ARG A 33 1.03 -13.31 -4.95
CA ARG A 33 0.30 -12.86 -3.76
C ARG A 33 0.79 -13.55 -2.48
N LEU A 34 1.16 -14.83 -2.54
CA LEU A 34 1.77 -15.56 -1.41
C LEU A 34 3.14 -15.00 -1.05
N GLU A 35 3.96 -14.68 -2.05
CA GLU A 35 5.26 -14.08 -1.83
C GLU A 35 5.16 -12.67 -1.21
N ILE A 36 4.17 -11.87 -1.63
CA ILE A 36 3.88 -10.58 -0.96
C ILE A 36 3.52 -10.80 0.52
N VAL A 37 2.69 -11.81 0.84
CA VAL A 37 2.34 -12.11 2.23
C VAL A 37 3.58 -12.48 3.04
N GLN A 38 4.46 -13.34 2.50
CA GLN A 38 5.70 -13.72 3.17
C GLN A 38 6.65 -12.53 3.37
N ALA A 39 6.78 -11.66 2.36
CA ALA A 39 7.58 -10.44 2.47
C ALA A 39 7.01 -9.48 3.52
N MET A 40 5.69 -9.34 3.60
CA MET A 40 5.04 -8.52 4.62
C MET A 40 5.16 -9.13 6.03
N GLU A 41 5.13 -10.46 6.18
CA GLU A 41 5.41 -11.14 7.46
C GLU A 41 6.85 -10.81 7.93
N GLU A 42 7.84 -10.82 7.01
CA GLU A 42 9.20 -10.38 7.33
C GLU A 42 9.27 -8.91 7.73
N VAL A 43 8.60 -8.04 6.97
CA VAL A 43 8.50 -6.61 7.28
C VAL A 43 7.93 -6.36 8.67
N GLU A 44 6.82 -7.01 9.04
CA GLU A 44 6.17 -6.82 10.35
C GLU A 44 7.05 -7.31 11.51
N ASN A 45 7.77 -8.39 11.33
CA ASN A 45 8.62 -9.00 12.35
C ASN A 45 9.98 -8.28 12.51
N ASN A 46 10.46 -7.58 11.48
CA ASN A 46 11.76 -6.91 11.51
C ASN A 46 11.63 -5.48 12.08
N GLN A 47 12.13 -5.28 13.30
CA GLN A 47 12.05 -3.99 14.00
C GLN A 47 12.89 -2.88 13.34
N ASP A 48 13.87 -3.23 12.52
CA ASP A 48 14.70 -2.26 11.81
C ASP A 48 13.98 -1.63 10.61
N ILE A 49 12.91 -2.26 10.09
CA ILE A 49 12.12 -1.70 8.99
C ILE A 49 11.12 -0.68 9.54
N CYS A 50 11.14 0.54 9.01
CA CYS A 50 10.26 1.64 9.39
C CYS A 50 9.21 1.99 8.33
N ALA A 51 9.47 1.69 7.06
CA ALA A 51 8.56 1.95 5.94
C ALA A 51 8.73 0.90 4.84
N VAL A 52 7.69 0.73 4.00
CA VAL A 52 7.68 -0.21 2.88
C VAL A 52 7.31 0.50 1.61
N ILE A 53 8.10 0.31 0.55
CA ILE A 53 7.79 0.79 -0.81
C ILE A 53 7.37 -0.39 -1.67
N PHE A 54 6.28 -0.25 -2.39
CA PHE A 54 5.82 -1.18 -3.43
C PHE A 54 6.00 -0.56 -4.80
N THR A 55 6.54 -1.30 -5.75
CA THR A 55 6.66 -0.88 -7.15
C THR A 55 6.54 -2.08 -8.09
N GLY A 56 6.54 -1.84 -9.40
CA GLY A 56 6.54 -2.89 -10.43
C GLY A 56 7.80 -2.86 -11.27
N GLU A 57 8.33 -4.02 -11.62
CA GLU A 57 9.40 -4.15 -12.60
C GLU A 57 8.92 -3.77 -13.99
N GLY A 58 9.72 -3.04 -14.75
CA GLY A 58 9.44 -2.65 -16.13
C GLY A 58 8.42 -1.51 -16.24
N ARG A 59 7.50 -1.59 -17.23
CA ARG A 59 6.64 -0.47 -17.66
C ARG A 59 5.31 -0.35 -16.92
N ALA A 60 4.95 -1.28 -16.06
CA ALA A 60 3.68 -1.31 -15.35
C ALA A 60 3.90 -1.49 -13.85
N PHE A 61 3.06 -0.85 -13.05
CA PHE A 61 2.94 -1.27 -11.66
C PHE A 61 2.35 -2.70 -11.63
N SER A 62 1.11 -2.86 -12.10
CA SER A 62 0.50 -4.18 -12.33
C SER A 62 -0.78 -4.08 -13.17
N ALA A 63 -1.00 -5.07 -14.05
CA ALA A 63 -2.24 -5.23 -14.80
C ALA A 63 -3.40 -5.81 -13.97
N GLY A 64 -3.17 -6.13 -12.68
CA GLY A 64 -4.19 -6.70 -11.79
C GLY A 64 -4.15 -8.22 -11.72
N GLY A 65 -5.29 -8.85 -11.49
CA GLY A 65 -5.37 -10.31 -11.35
C GLY A 65 -4.96 -11.05 -12.63
N ASP A 66 -4.25 -12.16 -12.47
CA ASP A 66 -3.83 -12.99 -13.60
C ASP A 66 -5.06 -13.73 -14.18
N ILE A 67 -5.54 -13.24 -15.34
CA ILE A 67 -6.73 -13.78 -16.00
C ILE A 67 -6.50 -15.23 -16.46
N LYS A 68 -5.28 -15.57 -16.88
CA LYS A 68 -4.96 -16.94 -17.31
C LYS A 68 -5.09 -17.92 -16.14
N GLU A 69 -4.61 -17.53 -14.96
CA GLU A 69 -4.80 -18.34 -13.75
C GLU A 69 -6.29 -18.44 -13.37
N GLN A 70 -7.04 -17.33 -13.41
CA GLN A 70 -8.47 -17.34 -13.08
C GLN A 70 -9.25 -18.29 -13.98
N VAL A 71 -9.01 -18.30 -15.28
CA VAL A 71 -9.64 -19.23 -16.24
C VAL A 71 -9.22 -20.66 -15.93
N LYS A 72 -7.95 -20.93 -15.61
CA LYS A 72 -7.45 -22.24 -15.22
C LYS A 72 -8.15 -22.74 -13.95
N VAL A 73 -8.26 -21.90 -12.93
CA VAL A 73 -8.95 -22.23 -11.66
C VAL A 73 -10.45 -22.48 -11.89
N ALA A 74 -11.09 -21.71 -12.77
CA ALA A 74 -12.50 -21.92 -13.12
C ALA A 74 -12.76 -23.26 -13.83
N ALA A 75 -11.76 -23.82 -14.51
CA ALA A 75 -11.84 -25.12 -15.18
C ALA A 75 -11.51 -26.33 -14.28
N MET A 76 -11.05 -26.10 -13.04
CA MET A 76 -10.74 -27.16 -12.08
C MET A 76 -12.01 -27.89 -11.60
N SER A 77 -11.88 -29.15 -11.20
CA SER A 77 -12.94 -29.88 -10.47
C SER A 77 -13.20 -29.23 -9.09
N ASP A 78 -14.29 -29.60 -8.44
CA ASP A 78 -14.61 -29.07 -7.12
C ASP A 78 -13.56 -29.47 -6.08
N GLU A 79 -13.02 -30.69 -6.16
CA GLU A 79 -11.94 -31.18 -5.30
C GLU A 79 -10.66 -30.39 -5.51
N GLU A 80 -10.25 -30.19 -6.76
CA GLU A 80 -9.06 -29.40 -7.10
C GLU A 80 -9.21 -27.94 -6.63
N ARG A 81 -10.39 -27.33 -6.75
CA ARG A 81 -10.68 -25.99 -6.24
C ARG A 81 -10.58 -25.89 -4.72
N VAL A 82 -10.98 -26.92 -4.00
CA VAL A 82 -10.83 -26.96 -2.53
C VAL A 82 -9.35 -26.95 -2.16
N VAL A 83 -8.56 -27.84 -2.78
CA VAL A 83 -7.10 -27.90 -2.55
C VAL A 83 -6.43 -26.57 -2.91
N HIS A 84 -6.78 -25.99 -4.06
CA HIS A 84 -6.24 -24.68 -4.48
C HIS A 84 -6.61 -23.58 -3.49
N ARG A 85 -7.86 -23.50 -3.03
CA ARG A 85 -8.30 -22.52 -2.04
C ARG A 85 -7.54 -22.61 -0.72
N GLU A 86 -7.30 -23.83 -0.22
CA GLU A 86 -6.50 -24.00 1.00
C GLU A 86 -5.05 -23.55 0.80
N LYS A 87 -4.44 -23.89 -0.37
CA LYS A 87 -3.08 -23.41 -0.72
C LYS A 87 -2.98 -21.89 -0.68
N ILE A 88 -3.97 -21.18 -1.24
CA ILE A 88 -3.93 -19.71 -1.37
C ILE A 88 -4.67 -18.95 -0.25
N LYS A 89 -5.15 -19.65 0.77
CA LYS A 89 -5.95 -19.07 1.86
C LYS A 89 -5.27 -17.86 2.52
N LYS A 90 -3.95 -17.95 2.76
CA LYS A 90 -3.15 -16.84 3.29
C LYS A 90 -3.12 -15.65 2.31
N ALA A 91 -3.05 -15.92 1.01
CA ALA A 91 -2.98 -14.90 -0.02
C ALA A 91 -4.31 -14.20 -0.30
N SER A 92 -5.45 -14.75 0.15
CA SER A 92 -6.77 -14.19 -0.12
C SER A 92 -6.97 -12.78 0.48
N ASN A 93 -6.28 -12.48 1.56
CA ASN A 93 -6.38 -11.21 2.30
C ASN A 93 -5.12 -10.33 2.20
N PHE A 94 -4.26 -10.54 1.19
CA PHE A 94 -2.98 -9.81 1.08
C PHE A 94 -3.15 -8.29 1.06
N SER A 95 -4.16 -7.77 0.38
CA SER A 95 -4.44 -6.32 0.35
C SER A 95 -4.89 -5.78 1.71
N TRP A 96 -5.62 -6.57 2.49
CA TRP A 96 -5.94 -6.21 3.87
C TRP A 96 -4.69 -6.23 4.76
N LEU A 97 -3.82 -7.22 4.60
CA LEU A 97 -2.55 -7.30 5.32
C LEU A 97 -1.71 -6.03 5.10
N ILE A 98 -1.62 -5.56 3.86
CA ILE A 98 -0.89 -4.33 3.51
C ILE A 98 -1.57 -3.10 4.10
N ALA A 99 -2.89 -2.94 3.94
CA ALA A 99 -3.64 -1.82 4.49
C ALA A 99 -3.51 -1.73 6.02
N ASN A 100 -3.54 -2.89 6.70
CA ASN A 100 -3.51 -3.00 8.16
C ASN A 100 -2.09 -3.13 8.73
N SER A 101 -1.06 -3.05 7.89
CA SER A 101 0.34 -3.02 8.34
C SER A 101 0.55 -1.88 9.33
N LYS A 102 1.28 -2.14 10.42
CA LYS A 102 1.67 -1.10 11.35
C LYS A 102 2.66 -0.12 10.73
N LYS A 103 3.43 -0.57 9.74
CA LYS A 103 4.44 0.24 9.08
C LYS A 103 3.83 1.01 7.92
N PRO A 104 4.17 2.28 7.73
CA PRO A 104 3.75 3.05 6.56
C PRO A 104 4.10 2.37 5.25
N THR A 105 3.14 2.39 4.32
CA THR A 105 3.26 1.78 3.00
C THR A 105 3.19 2.85 1.91
N ILE A 106 4.11 2.80 0.96
CA ILE A 106 4.23 3.75 -0.14
C ILE A 106 4.12 2.99 -1.45
N GLY A 107 3.18 3.37 -2.31
CA GLY A 107 3.08 2.90 -3.68
C GLY A 107 3.87 3.79 -4.63
N ALA A 108 5.00 3.32 -5.15
CA ALA A 108 5.73 3.92 -6.26
C ALA A 108 5.11 3.40 -7.57
N ILE A 109 4.07 4.08 -8.04
CA ILE A 109 3.22 3.61 -9.15
C ILE A 109 3.85 4.02 -10.48
N ASN A 110 4.76 3.20 -10.96
CA ASN A 110 5.60 3.47 -12.13
C ASN A 110 4.89 3.32 -13.50
N GLY A 111 3.62 2.94 -13.51
CA GLY A 111 2.83 2.76 -14.73
C GLY A 111 1.37 2.42 -14.43
N ILE A 112 0.75 1.61 -15.29
CA ILE A 112 -0.64 1.21 -15.12
C ILE A 112 -0.85 0.41 -13.82
N ALA A 113 -1.98 0.67 -13.14
CA ALA A 113 -2.48 -0.08 -12.00
C ALA A 113 -3.97 -0.41 -12.24
N PHE A 114 -4.27 -1.59 -12.80
CA PHE A 114 -5.61 -1.96 -13.25
C PHE A 114 -6.22 -3.08 -12.42
N GLY A 115 -7.55 -3.09 -12.29
CA GLY A 115 -8.30 -4.13 -11.59
C GLY A 115 -7.82 -4.35 -10.14
N GLY A 116 -7.32 -5.54 -9.84
CA GLY A 116 -6.78 -5.86 -8.51
C GLY A 116 -5.57 -5.00 -8.09
N ALA A 117 -4.81 -4.46 -9.05
CA ALA A 117 -3.71 -3.55 -8.77
C ALA A 117 -4.21 -2.13 -8.41
N ALA A 118 -5.33 -1.69 -8.98
CA ALA A 118 -5.98 -0.45 -8.56
C ALA A 118 -6.52 -0.58 -7.13
N LEU A 119 -7.11 -1.75 -6.78
CA LEU A 119 -7.46 -2.05 -5.39
C LEU A 119 -6.22 -1.96 -4.48
N LEU A 120 -5.15 -2.67 -4.83
CA LEU A 120 -3.91 -2.66 -4.06
C LEU A 120 -3.36 -1.24 -3.89
N SER A 121 -3.36 -0.44 -4.97
CA SER A 121 -2.91 0.96 -4.90
C SER A 121 -3.74 1.80 -3.91
N SER A 122 -5.04 1.55 -3.79
CA SER A 122 -5.90 2.26 -2.82
C SER A 122 -5.71 1.83 -1.37
N THR A 123 -4.89 0.81 -1.10
CA THR A 123 -4.56 0.34 0.25
C THR A 123 -3.26 0.90 0.81
N PHE A 124 -2.41 1.49 -0.03
CA PHE A 124 -1.20 2.16 0.44
C PHE A 124 -1.53 3.46 1.17
N ASP A 125 -0.71 3.84 2.12
CA ASP A 125 -0.85 5.11 2.83
C ASP A 125 -0.53 6.29 1.90
N ILE A 126 0.54 6.19 1.12
CA ILE A 126 1.01 7.24 0.20
C ILE A 126 1.21 6.64 -1.19
N ARG A 127 0.90 7.41 -2.23
CA ARG A 127 1.08 7.03 -3.64
C ARG A 127 1.83 8.10 -4.39
N VAL A 128 2.92 7.71 -5.05
CA VAL A 128 3.71 8.55 -5.96
C VAL A 128 3.54 8.00 -7.37
N GLY A 129 3.24 8.86 -8.32
CA GLY A 129 3.10 8.47 -9.74
C GLY A 129 3.67 9.50 -10.69
N SER A 130 3.59 9.21 -11.98
CA SER A 130 4.03 10.08 -13.08
C SER A 130 2.96 10.17 -14.16
N GLU A 131 3.22 10.93 -15.25
CA GLU A 131 2.32 10.97 -16.39
C GLU A 131 2.06 9.58 -17.02
N LYS A 132 2.90 8.58 -16.75
CA LYS A 132 2.71 7.18 -17.18
C LYS A 132 1.75 6.40 -16.30
N THR A 133 1.37 6.95 -15.15
CA THR A 133 0.49 6.29 -14.19
C THR A 133 -0.97 6.41 -14.63
N SER A 134 -1.68 5.31 -14.61
CA SER A 134 -3.14 5.32 -14.75
C SER A 134 -3.79 4.20 -13.95
N PHE A 135 -5.07 4.39 -13.60
CA PHE A 135 -5.84 3.46 -12.79
C PHE A 135 -7.14 3.06 -13.49
N ARG A 136 -7.57 1.81 -13.30
CA ARG A 136 -8.89 1.32 -13.70
C ARG A 136 -9.47 0.37 -12.67
N TYR A 137 -10.67 0.64 -12.19
CA TYR A 137 -11.40 -0.18 -11.22
C TYR A 137 -12.38 -1.09 -11.96
N LEU A 138 -11.89 -2.22 -12.48
CA LEU A 138 -12.56 -3.06 -13.48
C LEU A 138 -13.48 -4.14 -12.91
N ALA A 139 -13.67 -4.23 -11.58
CA ALA A 139 -14.40 -5.33 -10.98
C ALA A 139 -15.84 -5.43 -11.50
N ALA A 140 -16.59 -4.34 -11.54
CA ALA A 140 -17.97 -4.34 -12.03
C ALA A 140 -18.05 -4.69 -13.52
N THR A 141 -17.08 -4.28 -14.34
CA THR A 141 -16.98 -4.62 -15.77
C THR A 141 -16.90 -6.15 -15.99
N TYR A 142 -16.30 -6.87 -15.04
CA TYR A 142 -16.14 -8.34 -15.09
C TYR A 142 -17.09 -9.09 -14.16
N GLY A 143 -18.18 -8.45 -13.72
CA GLY A 143 -19.17 -9.08 -12.85
C GLY A 143 -18.67 -9.39 -11.43
N GLN A 144 -17.69 -8.62 -10.96
CA GLN A 144 -17.08 -8.77 -9.62
C GLN A 144 -17.23 -7.48 -8.80
N ALA A 145 -16.89 -7.55 -7.52
CA ALA A 145 -16.82 -6.39 -6.64
C ALA A 145 -15.52 -6.40 -5.82
N ASN A 146 -14.81 -5.27 -5.80
CA ASN A 146 -13.66 -5.04 -4.93
C ASN A 146 -13.49 -3.52 -4.68
N SER A 147 -12.47 -3.12 -3.92
CA SER A 147 -12.14 -1.71 -3.62
C SER A 147 -13.22 -0.92 -2.87
N THR A 148 -14.35 -1.52 -2.53
CA THR A 148 -15.49 -0.83 -1.89
C THR A 148 -15.17 -0.30 -0.50
N TRP A 149 -14.18 -0.87 0.15
CA TRP A 149 -13.74 -0.51 1.50
C TRP A 149 -12.55 0.46 1.53
N SER A 150 -11.71 0.49 0.48
CA SER A 150 -10.47 1.28 0.44
C SER A 150 -10.63 2.55 -0.41
N LEU A 151 -11.13 2.43 -1.65
CA LEU A 151 -11.20 3.57 -2.57
C LEU A 151 -12.00 4.77 -2.05
N PRO A 152 -13.19 4.60 -1.42
CA PRO A 152 -13.96 5.74 -0.87
C PRO A 152 -13.21 6.52 0.21
N MET A 153 -12.29 5.88 0.92
CA MET A 153 -11.45 6.53 1.93
C MET A 153 -10.38 7.43 1.32
N VAL A 154 -10.04 7.19 0.06
CA VAL A 154 -8.99 7.94 -0.67
C VAL A 154 -9.61 9.09 -1.47
N VAL A 155 -10.65 8.82 -2.28
CA VAL A 155 -11.19 9.79 -3.23
C VAL A 155 -12.60 10.29 -2.88
N GLY A 156 -13.12 9.86 -1.73
CA GLY A 156 -14.50 10.15 -1.31
C GLY A 156 -15.54 9.30 -2.04
N MET A 157 -16.74 9.20 -1.45
CA MET A 157 -17.78 8.26 -1.85
C MET A 157 -18.29 8.50 -3.28
N ALA A 158 -18.49 9.77 -3.68
CA ALA A 158 -19.06 10.10 -4.99
C ALA A 158 -18.10 9.70 -6.14
N LYS A 159 -16.82 10.06 -6.00
CA LYS A 159 -15.80 9.72 -7.00
C LYS A 159 -15.55 8.22 -7.05
N ALA A 160 -15.49 7.55 -5.91
CA ALA A 160 -15.36 6.10 -5.84
C ALA A 160 -16.48 5.38 -6.60
N LYS A 161 -17.75 5.79 -6.41
CA LYS A 161 -18.90 5.25 -7.15
C LYS A 161 -18.76 5.42 -8.65
N GLU A 162 -18.41 6.64 -9.11
CA GLU A 162 -18.18 6.93 -10.53
C GLU A 162 -17.15 5.97 -11.12
N LEU A 163 -15.96 5.88 -10.50
CA LEU A 163 -14.86 5.07 -11.00
C LEU A 163 -15.15 3.57 -10.99
N MET A 164 -15.78 3.09 -9.93
CA MET A 164 -16.10 1.66 -9.79
C MET A 164 -17.27 1.21 -10.67
N PHE A 165 -18.26 2.07 -10.91
CA PHE A 165 -19.41 1.73 -11.75
C PHE A 165 -19.07 1.76 -13.23
N THR A 166 -18.23 2.72 -13.65
CA THR A 166 -17.89 2.90 -15.07
C THR A 166 -16.67 2.09 -15.51
N GLY A 167 -15.75 1.76 -14.60
CA GLY A 167 -14.47 1.12 -14.90
C GLY A 167 -13.60 1.97 -15.85
N ARG A 168 -13.93 3.26 -16.01
CA ARG A 168 -13.16 4.16 -16.90
C ARG A 168 -11.73 4.32 -16.43
N GLU A 169 -10.86 4.70 -17.33
CA GLU A 169 -9.47 5.04 -16.99
C GLU A 169 -9.40 6.39 -16.28
N VAL A 170 -8.57 6.43 -15.23
CA VAL A 170 -8.17 7.64 -14.50
C VAL A 170 -6.70 7.86 -14.79
N LYS A 171 -6.39 8.92 -15.55
CA LYS A 171 -5.02 9.30 -15.86
C LYS A 171 -4.37 10.07 -14.71
N ALA A 172 -3.06 10.22 -14.76
CA ALA A 172 -2.23 10.77 -13.69
C ALA A 172 -2.69 12.14 -13.17
N ASP A 173 -3.02 13.07 -14.06
CA ASP A 173 -3.47 14.42 -13.67
C ASP A 173 -4.78 14.37 -12.88
N GLU A 174 -5.79 13.61 -13.37
CA GLU A 174 -7.04 13.41 -12.63
C GLU A 174 -6.77 12.68 -11.31
N ALA A 175 -5.92 11.63 -11.31
CA ALA A 175 -5.59 10.88 -10.12
C ALA A 175 -4.97 11.79 -9.04
N PHE A 176 -4.12 12.73 -9.44
CA PHE A 176 -3.56 13.73 -8.53
C PHE A 176 -4.62 14.71 -8.03
N GLN A 177 -5.45 15.23 -8.93
CA GLN A 177 -6.52 16.19 -8.57
C GLN A 177 -7.54 15.64 -7.59
N ILE A 178 -7.88 14.35 -7.69
CA ILE A 178 -8.87 13.68 -6.81
C ILE A 178 -8.23 13.06 -5.55
N GLY A 179 -6.93 13.23 -5.33
CA GLY A 179 -6.21 12.68 -4.18
C GLY A 179 -5.90 11.18 -4.27
N LEU A 180 -6.09 10.56 -5.43
CA LEU A 180 -5.67 9.17 -5.66
C LEU A 180 -4.14 9.05 -5.75
N LEU A 181 -3.44 10.08 -6.23
CA LEU A 181 -2.00 10.26 -6.08
C LEU A 181 -1.71 11.39 -5.08
N ASN A 182 -0.75 11.17 -4.18
CA ASN A 182 -0.24 12.19 -3.27
C ASN A 182 0.82 13.07 -3.97
N HIS A 183 1.58 12.48 -4.90
CA HIS A 183 2.61 13.17 -5.67
C HIS A 183 2.56 12.75 -7.13
N LEU A 184 2.69 13.73 -8.02
CA LEU A 184 2.84 13.56 -9.47
C LEU A 184 4.20 14.16 -9.86
N VAL A 185 5.11 13.31 -10.33
CA VAL A 185 6.51 13.65 -10.65
C VAL A 185 6.89 13.13 -12.04
N ALA A 186 8.10 13.42 -12.51
CA ALA A 186 8.61 12.82 -13.74
C ALA A 186 8.77 11.28 -13.59
N PRO A 187 8.71 10.50 -14.68
CA PRO A 187 8.74 9.03 -14.60
C PRO A 187 9.97 8.45 -13.89
N ASP A 188 11.13 9.05 -14.09
CA ASP A 188 12.40 8.69 -13.45
C ASP A 188 12.50 9.15 -11.99
N GLU A 189 11.63 10.06 -11.56
CA GLU A 189 11.56 10.57 -10.19
C GLU A 189 10.57 9.81 -9.28
N VAL A 190 9.81 8.84 -9.80
CA VAL A 190 8.81 8.10 -8.99
C VAL A 190 9.47 7.36 -7.83
N MET A 191 10.53 6.60 -8.09
CA MET A 191 11.25 5.89 -7.04
C MET A 191 12.09 6.82 -6.15
N PRO A 192 12.87 7.78 -6.67
CA PRO A 192 13.56 8.78 -5.85
C PRO A 192 12.63 9.51 -4.87
N LYS A 193 11.46 9.97 -5.33
CA LYS A 193 10.48 10.64 -4.47
C LYS A 193 9.87 9.71 -3.42
N SER A 194 9.63 8.45 -3.78
CA SER A 194 9.14 7.45 -2.82
C SER A 194 10.19 7.15 -1.74
N LEU A 195 11.46 7.08 -2.11
CA LEU A 195 12.57 6.91 -1.16
C LEU A 195 12.72 8.14 -0.25
N GLU A 196 12.68 9.36 -0.80
CA GLU A 196 12.69 10.59 0.00
C GLU A 196 11.62 10.57 1.09
N ILE A 197 10.39 10.20 0.74
CA ILE A 197 9.28 10.12 1.70
C ILE A 197 9.54 9.02 2.73
N ALA A 198 10.01 7.85 2.31
CA ALA A 198 10.33 6.76 3.22
C ALA A 198 11.47 7.10 4.18
N GLU A 199 12.47 7.85 3.73
CA GLU A 199 13.57 8.34 4.57
C GLU A 199 13.09 9.36 5.61
N LEU A 200 12.19 10.28 5.24
CA LEU A 200 11.55 11.20 6.19
C LEU A 200 10.75 10.43 7.26
N ILE A 201 10.03 9.38 6.87
CA ILE A 201 9.33 8.49 7.81
C ILE A 201 10.33 7.77 8.71
N ALA A 202 11.39 7.20 8.14
CA ALA A 202 12.41 6.44 8.89
C ALA A 202 13.25 7.30 9.84
N ALA A 203 13.33 8.60 9.60
CA ALA A 203 13.96 9.57 10.50
C ALA A 203 13.10 9.90 11.73
N GLY A 204 11.81 9.65 11.68
CA GLY A 204 10.87 9.88 12.79
C GLY A 204 10.89 8.75 13.83
N HIS A 205 10.14 8.96 14.91
CA HIS A 205 9.97 7.95 15.96
C HIS A 205 9.01 6.85 15.51
N ALA A 206 9.53 5.66 15.20
CA ALA A 206 8.77 4.56 14.61
C ALA A 206 7.47 4.23 15.41
N ASN A 207 7.54 4.16 16.74
CA ASN A 207 6.36 3.86 17.59
C ASN A 207 5.28 4.95 17.47
N MET A 208 5.69 6.23 17.33
CA MET A 208 4.74 7.33 17.16
C MET A 208 4.08 7.28 15.77
N ILE A 209 4.86 7.04 14.73
CA ILE A 209 4.34 6.95 13.36
C ILE A 209 3.37 5.78 13.23
N GLN A 210 3.72 4.60 13.74
CA GLN A 210 2.84 3.43 13.78
C GLN A 210 1.57 3.70 14.61
N GLY A 211 1.72 4.37 15.74
CA GLY A 211 0.61 4.79 16.58
C GLY A 211 -0.33 5.77 15.86
N ILE A 212 0.20 6.78 15.19
CA ILE A 212 -0.58 7.73 14.38
C ILE A 212 -1.38 6.99 13.30
N LYS A 213 -0.73 6.07 12.55
CA LYS A 213 -1.43 5.27 11.54
C LYS A 213 -2.58 4.46 12.16
N THR A 214 -2.34 3.81 13.29
CA THR A 214 -3.36 3.03 14.01
C THR A 214 -4.53 3.92 14.42
N LEU A 215 -4.26 5.08 15.03
CA LEU A 215 -5.30 6.02 15.46
C LEU A 215 -6.12 6.58 14.30
N LEU A 216 -5.50 6.88 13.16
CA LEU A 216 -6.20 7.31 11.96
C LEU A 216 -7.14 6.22 11.42
N HIS A 217 -6.70 4.96 11.40
CA HIS A 217 -7.53 3.83 10.96
C HIS A 217 -8.69 3.54 11.93
N GLU A 218 -8.39 3.41 13.23
CA GLU A 218 -9.42 3.19 14.26
C GLU A 218 -10.43 4.32 14.32
N GLY A 219 -9.96 5.56 14.18
CA GLY A 219 -10.78 6.76 14.16
C GLY A 219 -11.83 6.80 13.04
N THR A 220 -11.66 6.01 11.94
CA THR A 220 -12.67 5.95 10.88
C THR A 220 -13.99 5.32 11.32
N LYS A 221 -13.99 4.56 12.43
CA LYS A 221 -15.13 3.78 12.94
C LYS A 221 -15.95 4.52 13.99
N ILE A 222 -15.47 5.67 14.49
CA ILE A 222 -16.01 6.38 15.65
C ILE A 222 -16.25 7.86 15.40
N GLY A 223 -17.02 8.52 16.29
CA GLY A 223 -17.32 9.94 16.24
C GLY A 223 -16.11 10.83 16.49
N TYR A 224 -16.26 12.14 16.19
CA TYR A 224 -15.14 13.09 16.26
C TYR A 224 -14.61 13.26 17.69
N GLU A 225 -15.50 13.33 18.69
CA GLU A 225 -15.11 13.45 20.10
C GLU A 225 -14.41 12.17 20.59
N ASP A 226 -14.92 10.99 20.20
CA ASP A 226 -14.33 9.71 20.56
C ASP A 226 -12.91 9.55 19.99
N ARG A 227 -12.61 10.18 18.83
CA ARG A 227 -11.23 10.19 18.28
C ARG A 227 -10.26 10.93 19.19
N LEU A 228 -10.69 12.05 19.80
CA LEU A 228 -9.87 12.78 20.76
C LEU A 228 -9.59 11.93 22.00
N HIS A 229 -10.61 11.21 22.51
CA HIS A 229 -10.44 10.31 23.66
C HIS A 229 -9.53 9.14 23.31
N LEU A 230 -9.71 8.51 22.14
CA LEU A 230 -8.84 7.44 21.64
C LEU A 230 -7.37 7.85 21.60
N GLU A 231 -7.07 9.07 21.10
CA GLU A 231 -5.72 9.61 21.05
C GLU A 231 -5.13 9.84 22.46
N ARG A 232 -5.91 10.44 23.37
CA ARG A 232 -5.48 10.68 24.75
C ARG A 232 -5.18 9.38 25.50
N ASP A 233 -6.03 8.38 25.35
CA ASP A 233 -5.88 7.08 25.98
C ASP A 233 -4.65 6.35 25.43
N ALA A 234 -4.41 6.42 24.13
CA ALA A 234 -3.21 5.86 23.50
C ALA A 234 -1.93 6.50 24.03
N LEU A 235 -1.88 7.84 24.10
CA LEU A 235 -0.71 8.59 24.64
C LEU A 235 -0.48 8.32 26.13
N GLY A 236 -1.52 8.07 26.90
CA GLY A 236 -1.44 7.71 28.32
C GLY A 236 -1.05 6.25 28.59
N SER A 237 -1.13 5.38 27.60
CA SER A 237 -0.95 3.93 27.76
C SER A 237 0.16 3.34 26.92
N TRP A 238 -0.14 2.95 25.67
CA TRP A 238 0.76 2.16 24.82
C TRP A 238 1.63 3.02 23.86
N MET A 239 1.20 4.26 23.55
CA MET A 239 1.88 5.18 22.65
C MET A 239 2.58 6.28 23.47
N LYS A 240 3.51 5.89 24.34
CA LYS A 240 4.18 6.84 25.25
C LYS A 240 5.07 7.81 24.46
N PRO A 241 4.87 9.14 24.59
CA PRO A 241 5.76 10.13 24.03
C PRO A 241 7.19 9.97 24.56
N VAL A 242 8.18 10.32 23.73
CA VAL A 242 9.58 10.43 24.21
C VAL A 242 9.74 11.63 25.14
N ASP A 243 10.75 11.58 25.99
CA ASP A 243 11.11 12.74 26.85
C ASP A 243 11.37 13.96 25.94
N PRO A 244 10.81 15.13 26.24
CA PRO A 244 11.04 16.34 25.43
C PRO A 244 12.53 16.69 25.27
N ARG A 245 13.36 16.32 26.22
CA ARG A 245 14.82 16.53 26.15
C ARG A 245 15.46 15.70 25.04
N ASP A 246 14.93 14.51 24.79
CA ASP A 246 15.40 13.59 23.75
C ASP A 246 14.70 13.89 22.40
N GLY A 247 13.43 14.30 22.45
CA GLY A 247 12.64 14.62 21.25
C GLY A 247 13.02 15.95 20.57
N PHE A 248 13.61 16.89 21.30
CA PHE A 248 13.95 18.23 20.79
C PHE A 248 15.47 18.50 20.72
N VAL A 249 16.30 17.46 20.68
CA VAL A 249 17.78 17.61 20.68
C VAL A 249 18.25 18.52 19.56
N ASP A 250 17.79 18.33 18.32
CA ASP A 250 18.21 19.13 17.18
C ASP A 250 17.77 20.59 17.29
N PHE A 251 16.55 20.82 17.76
CA PHE A 251 16.03 22.16 18.01
C PHE A 251 16.81 22.90 19.11
N LEU A 252 17.17 22.19 20.16
CA LEU A 252 17.92 22.76 21.29
C LEU A 252 19.39 23.02 20.94
N SER A 253 19.99 22.19 20.07
CA SER A 253 21.37 22.33 19.62
C SER A 253 21.57 23.57 18.71
N THR A 254 20.63 23.82 17.81
CA THR A 254 20.68 24.98 16.90
C THR A 254 20.51 26.34 17.59
N ARG A 255 19.96 26.37 18.83
CA ARG A 255 19.85 27.61 19.64
C ARG A 255 21.09 27.93 20.49
N LYS A 256 22.00 26.97 20.69
CA LYS A 256 23.25 27.20 21.44
C LYS A 256 24.37 27.82 20.59
N SER A 257 24.18 27.94 19.28
CA SER A 257 25.10 28.48 18.31
C SER A 257 24.74 29.90 17.81
N LYS A 258 23.79 30.56 18.46
CA LYS A 258 23.47 31.99 18.34
C LYS A 258 23.59 32.68 19.68
#